data_146052c107f0289f800a248e811658a1
#
_entry.id   146052c107f0289f800a248e811658a1
#
_cell.length_a   1.000
_cell.length_b   1.000
_cell.length_c   1.000
_cell.angle_alpha   90.00
_cell.angle_beta   90.00
_cell.angle_gamma   90.00
#
_symmetry.space_group_name_H-M   'P 1'
#
loop_
_entity.id
_entity.type
_entity.pdbx_description
1 polymer ?
#
loop_
_entity_poly.entity_id
_entity_poly.type
_entity_poly.pdbx_seq_one_letter_code
_entity_poly.pdbx_strand_id
1 'polypeptide(L)'
;GAWYYFNGSGAMQTNWQQVNGVWYYFNGSGAMQTNWQQVNGAWYYFNGSGAMQTGWIQDNGKQYYLESNGVWNTNTTSVNNNSRPDGKLLDAFQNEIKTHINNQKENITMTYKSQNSNINEVLNALVKEYDKAVESNEYLNHNISHTQYSVRGIPGNYTFTVKITYRESKGQTDYVKAQAKSIINSIIKAGMDEHEKVKVIHDYVVKHVSYDTSFQAYTAYEALANRSAVCQGYALLTYQLLKEAGIETHIVTGTGNGQPHAWNQVKIEGKWYHLDTTFDDPIPDVQGRVTYSYYNLSDEQIARNHQWDRNKFAPATTNYANELAKKIQSGSSKSLEYQEISKVIKH
;
A
#
# COMPACT_ATOMS: atom_id res chain seq x y z
N GLY A 1 3.64 -7.41 -24.75
CA GLY A 1 2.74 -7.28 -25.91
C GLY A 1 1.99 -5.96 -25.84
N ALA A 2 1.41 -5.50 -26.98
CA ALA A 2 0.63 -4.27 -27.04
C ALA A 2 -0.84 -4.56 -26.69
N TRP A 3 -1.50 -3.58 -26.08
CA TRP A 3 -2.95 -3.61 -25.82
C TRP A 3 -3.69 -2.93 -26.96
N TYR A 4 -4.88 -3.46 -27.30
CA TYR A 4 -5.76 -2.97 -28.36
C TYR A 4 -7.17 -2.83 -27.81
N TYR A 5 -7.91 -1.81 -28.29
CA TYR A 5 -9.29 -1.59 -27.91
C TYR A 5 -10.21 -1.85 -29.09
N PHE A 6 -11.25 -2.64 -28.86
CA PHE A 6 -12.28 -2.93 -29.84
C PHE A 6 -13.62 -2.39 -29.36
N ASN A 7 -14.36 -1.75 -30.23
CA ASN A 7 -15.70 -1.27 -29.90
C ASN A 7 -16.72 -2.43 -29.83
N GLY A 8 -17.97 -2.12 -29.49
CA GLY A 8 -19.03 -3.11 -29.34
C GLY A 8 -19.38 -3.88 -30.64
N SER A 9 -18.93 -3.42 -31.81
CA SER A 9 -19.06 -4.14 -33.09
C SER A 9 -17.81 -4.99 -33.43
N GLY A 10 -16.82 -5.04 -32.55
CA GLY A 10 -15.55 -5.74 -32.76
C GLY A 10 -14.56 -5.01 -33.66
N ALA A 11 -14.79 -3.73 -33.99
CA ALA A 11 -13.86 -2.93 -34.77
C ALA A 11 -12.73 -2.38 -33.87
N MET A 12 -11.47 -2.57 -34.29
CA MET A 12 -10.28 -2.04 -33.62
C MET A 12 -10.32 -0.51 -33.67
N GLN A 13 -10.08 0.10 -32.51
CA GLN A 13 -10.09 1.56 -32.36
C GLN A 13 -8.67 2.11 -32.41
N THR A 14 -8.56 3.32 -32.96
CA THR A 14 -7.32 4.12 -33.00
C THR A 14 -7.60 5.51 -32.47
N ASN A 15 -6.54 6.31 -32.28
CA ASN A 15 -6.64 7.67 -31.74
C ASN A 15 -7.19 7.71 -30.31
N TRP A 16 -7.82 8.81 -29.94
CA TRP A 16 -8.36 9.02 -28.60
C TRP A 16 -9.61 8.17 -28.36
N GLN A 17 -9.61 7.44 -27.27
CA GLN A 17 -10.77 6.66 -26.80
C GLN A 17 -11.02 6.95 -25.33
N GLN A 18 -12.28 7.14 -24.96
CA GLN A 18 -12.67 7.26 -23.55
C GLN A 18 -13.34 5.97 -23.10
N VAL A 19 -12.73 5.31 -22.12
CA VAL A 19 -13.26 4.05 -21.56
C VAL A 19 -13.52 4.28 -20.08
N ASN A 20 -14.77 4.13 -19.64
CA ASN A 20 -15.20 4.35 -18.25
C ASN A 20 -14.77 5.72 -17.68
N GLY A 21 -14.84 6.78 -18.52
CA GLY A 21 -14.46 8.14 -18.11
C GLY A 21 -12.96 8.45 -18.18
N VAL A 22 -12.11 7.47 -18.45
CA VAL A 22 -10.66 7.63 -18.58
C VAL A 22 -10.25 7.71 -20.04
N TRP A 23 -9.37 8.66 -20.40
CA TRP A 23 -8.85 8.82 -21.75
C TRP A 23 -7.63 7.95 -21.99
N TYR A 24 -7.60 7.31 -23.15
CA TYR A 24 -6.50 6.50 -23.70
C TYR A 24 -6.18 6.95 -25.11
N TYR A 25 -4.96 6.73 -25.56
CA TYR A 25 -4.57 6.98 -26.93
C TYR A 25 -4.02 5.69 -27.58
N PHE A 26 -4.56 5.39 -28.77
CA PHE A 26 -4.15 4.26 -29.59
C PHE A 26 -3.51 4.80 -30.88
N ASN A 27 -2.34 4.33 -31.23
CA ASN A 27 -1.66 4.77 -32.44
C ASN A 27 -2.36 4.28 -33.72
N GLY A 28 -1.84 4.61 -34.90
CA GLY A 28 -2.43 4.22 -36.19
C GLY A 28 -2.50 2.69 -36.41
N SER A 29 -1.71 1.90 -35.70
CA SER A 29 -1.79 0.43 -35.71
C SER A 29 -2.76 -0.13 -34.66
N GLY A 30 -3.46 0.73 -33.89
CA GLY A 30 -4.36 0.35 -32.82
C GLY A 30 -3.69 0.00 -31.50
N ALA A 31 -2.36 0.11 -31.39
CA ALA A 31 -1.64 -0.17 -30.16
C ALA A 31 -1.81 0.95 -29.13
N MET A 32 -2.23 0.59 -27.89
CA MET A 32 -2.33 1.51 -26.75
C MET A 32 -0.98 2.13 -26.44
N GLN A 33 -0.98 3.43 -26.22
CA GLN A 33 0.24 4.19 -25.92
C GLN A 33 0.39 4.41 -24.42
N THR A 34 1.64 4.41 -23.95
CA THR A 34 2.05 4.69 -22.56
C THR A 34 3.19 5.71 -22.58
N ASN A 35 3.49 6.26 -21.41
CA ASN A 35 4.52 7.29 -21.25
C ASN A 35 4.21 8.56 -22.07
N TRP A 36 5.25 9.33 -22.41
CA TRP A 36 5.12 10.56 -23.18
C TRP A 36 4.74 10.28 -24.64
N GLN A 37 3.68 10.91 -25.11
CA GLN A 37 3.24 10.86 -26.51
C GLN A 37 2.95 12.26 -27.03
N GLN A 38 3.42 12.54 -28.26
CA GLN A 38 3.09 13.78 -28.95
C GLN A 38 1.92 13.53 -29.91
N VAL A 39 0.79 14.19 -29.65
CA VAL A 39 -0.41 14.04 -30.46
C VAL A 39 -0.80 15.44 -30.97
N ASN A 40 -0.86 15.63 -32.28
CA ASN A 40 -1.18 16.91 -32.94
C ASN A 40 -0.33 18.09 -32.42
N GLY A 41 0.96 17.86 -32.16
CA GLY A 41 1.90 18.86 -31.69
C GLY A 41 1.90 19.12 -30.18
N ALA A 42 0.93 18.59 -29.41
CA ALA A 42 0.86 18.67 -27.96
C ALA A 42 1.39 17.41 -27.30
N TRP A 43 2.07 17.55 -26.14
CA TRP A 43 2.59 16.43 -25.37
C TRP A 43 1.58 16.03 -24.29
N TYR A 44 1.39 14.72 -24.17
CA TYR A 44 0.55 14.05 -23.17
C TYR A 44 1.36 12.97 -22.47
N TYR A 45 0.99 12.64 -21.25
CA TYR A 45 1.58 11.52 -20.52
C TYR A 45 0.51 10.48 -20.16
N PHE A 46 0.80 9.24 -20.47
CA PHE A 46 -0.03 8.09 -20.16
C PHE A 46 0.73 7.19 -19.16
N ASN A 47 0.06 6.77 -18.10
CA ASN A 47 0.68 5.87 -17.13
C ASN A 47 0.91 4.46 -17.72
N GLY A 48 1.47 3.54 -16.93
CA GLY A 48 1.75 2.17 -17.38
C GLY A 48 0.52 1.36 -17.79
N SER A 49 -0.69 1.76 -17.35
CA SER A 49 -1.96 1.18 -17.79
C SER A 49 -2.56 1.88 -19.03
N GLY A 50 -1.87 2.84 -19.60
CA GLY A 50 -2.32 3.63 -20.76
C GLY A 50 -3.28 4.78 -20.41
N ALA A 51 -3.61 5.01 -19.16
CA ALA A 51 -4.51 6.08 -18.75
C ALA A 51 -3.82 7.45 -18.87
N MET A 52 -4.47 8.41 -19.59
CA MET A 52 -4.01 9.79 -19.69
C MET A 52 -3.95 10.43 -18.31
N GLN A 53 -2.83 11.08 -18.02
CA GLN A 53 -2.62 11.77 -16.76
C GLN A 53 -2.89 13.26 -16.89
N THR A 54 -3.30 13.90 -15.79
CA THR A 54 -3.50 15.35 -15.63
C THR A 54 -2.87 15.82 -14.33
N GLY A 55 -2.64 17.11 -14.19
CA GLY A 55 -1.98 17.67 -13.03
C GLY A 55 -0.48 17.39 -13.00
N TRP A 56 0.11 17.34 -11.80
CA TRP A 56 1.55 17.09 -11.65
C TRP A 56 1.87 15.61 -11.77
N ILE A 57 2.85 15.28 -12.59
CA ILE A 57 3.45 13.95 -12.67
C ILE A 57 4.95 14.04 -12.41
N GLN A 58 5.54 12.94 -11.98
CA GLN A 58 6.99 12.80 -11.86
C GLN A 58 7.46 11.75 -12.86
N ASP A 59 8.42 12.12 -13.71
CA ASP A 59 9.06 11.20 -14.65
C ASP A 59 10.56 11.45 -14.66
N ASN A 60 11.37 10.40 -14.52
CA ASN A 60 12.84 10.44 -14.48
C ASN A 60 13.40 11.53 -13.52
N GLY A 61 12.78 11.68 -12.33
CA GLY A 61 13.21 12.66 -11.31
C GLY A 61 12.80 14.10 -11.58
N LYS A 62 12.12 14.38 -12.72
CA LYS A 62 11.58 15.71 -13.06
C LYS A 62 10.08 15.75 -12.88
N GLN A 63 9.57 16.91 -12.51
CA GLN A 63 8.13 17.16 -12.40
C GLN A 63 7.63 17.87 -13.64
N TYR A 64 6.46 17.44 -14.12
CA TYR A 64 5.77 18.01 -15.27
C TYR A 64 4.32 18.30 -14.90
N TYR A 65 3.79 19.41 -15.34
CA TYR A 65 2.38 19.75 -15.15
C TYR A 65 1.58 19.52 -16.43
N LEU A 66 0.56 18.69 -16.32
CA LEU A 66 -0.38 18.41 -17.39
C LEU A 66 -1.68 19.16 -17.09
N GLU A 67 -2.15 19.93 -18.05
CA GLU A 67 -3.43 20.65 -17.95
C GLU A 67 -4.61 19.68 -17.77
N SER A 68 -5.80 20.19 -17.43
CA SER A 68 -7.00 19.36 -17.26
C SER A 68 -7.42 18.59 -18.53
N ASN A 69 -6.97 19.05 -19.70
CA ASN A 69 -7.12 18.35 -20.99
C ASN A 69 -5.96 17.38 -21.29
N GLY A 70 -5.03 17.18 -20.37
CA GLY A 70 -3.87 16.28 -20.48
C GLY A 70 -2.65 16.89 -21.18
N VAL A 71 -2.72 18.10 -21.72
CA VAL A 71 -1.59 18.74 -22.44
C VAL A 71 -0.51 19.18 -21.46
N TRP A 72 0.74 18.84 -21.75
CA TRP A 72 1.88 19.33 -20.97
C TRP A 72 2.03 20.84 -21.11
N ASN A 73 1.98 21.53 -19.98
CA ASN A 73 2.25 22.95 -19.89
C ASN A 73 3.77 23.19 -19.81
N THR A 74 4.37 23.55 -20.94
CA THR A 74 5.82 23.80 -21.06
C THR A 74 6.30 25.03 -20.27
N ASN A 75 5.41 25.92 -19.86
CA ASN A 75 5.73 27.11 -19.06
C ASN A 75 5.92 26.78 -17.58
N THR A 76 5.63 25.54 -17.17
CA THR A 76 5.78 25.08 -15.79
C THR A 76 6.90 24.06 -15.68
N THR A 77 8.13 24.42 -16.13
CA THR A 77 9.32 23.58 -15.90
C THR A 77 9.76 23.66 -14.44
N SER A 78 9.90 22.48 -13.84
CA SER A 78 10.52 22.16 -12.53
C SER A 78 10.58 23.32 -11.55
N VAL A 79 9.51 23.45 -10.79
CA VAL A 79 9.48 24.35 -9.65
C VAL A 79 9.78 23.52 -8.41
N ASN A 80 10.85 23.88 -7.69
CA ASN A 80 11.01 23.49 -6.29
C ASN A 80 9.65 23.64 -5.59
N ASN A 81 9.28 22.73 -4.69
CA ASN A 81 8.00 22.78 -3.96
C ASN A 81 7.69 24.18 -3.34
N ASN A 82 8.71 25.03 -3.15
CA ASN A 82 8.59 26.39 -2.67
C ASN A 82 8.04 27.42 -3.69
N SER A 83 7.86 27.07 -4.96
CA SER A 83 7.43 27.98 -6.02
C SER A 83 6.04 27.67 -6.62
N ARG A 84 5.33 26.67 -6.09
CA ARG A 84 3.88 26.55 -6.29
C ARG A 84 3.22 27.76 -5.59
N PRO A 85 2.27 28.49 -6.23
CA PRO A 85 1.55 29.59 -5.55
C PRO A 85 1.02 29.18 -4.18
N ASP A 86 0.59 27.92 -4.01
CA ASP A 86 0.04 27.35 -2.79
C ASP A 86 0.95 26.27 -2.14
N GLY A 87 2.21 26.11 -2.57
CA GLY A 87 3.08 24.99 -2.11
C GLY A 87 3.22 24.94 -0.61
N LYS A 88 3.57 26.06 0.04
CA LYS A 88 3.67 26.15 1.50
C LYS A 88 2.34 25.94 2.22
N LEU A 89 1.23 26.35 1.60
CA LEU A 89 -0.10 26.14 2.16
C LEU A 89 -0.50 24.66 2.09
N LEU A 90 -0.14 23.97 1.01
CA LEU A 90 -0.38 22.53 0.84
C LEU A 90 0.47 21.71 1.82
N ASP A 91 1.75 22.08 2.02
CA ASP A 91 2.61 21.42 3.00
C ASP A 91 2.07 21.59 4.43
N ALA A 92 1.62 22.80 4.78
CA ALA A 92 0.99 23.07 6.08
C ALA A 92 -0.31 22.26 6.24
N PHE A 93 -1.14 22.23 5.21
CA PHE A 93 -2.38 21.44 5.18
C PHE A 93 -2.08 19.95 5.36
N GLN A 94 -1.09 19.41 4.63
CA GLN A 94 -0.70 18.00 4.73
C GLN A 94 -0.25 17.63 6.15
N ASN A 95 0.55 18.47 6.79
CA ASN A 95 1.02 18.24 8.16
C ASN A 95 -0.13 18.26 9.18
N GLU A 96 -1.06 19.21 9.03
CA GLU A 96 -2.23 19.31 9.91
C GLU A 96 -3.17 18.11 9.73
N ILE A 97 -3.50 17.75 8.48
CA ILE A 97 -4.37 16.60 8.18
C ILE A 97 -3.74 15.29 8.67
N LYS A 98 -2.42 15.11 8.50
CA LYS A 98 -1.68 13.96 9.02
C LYS A 98 -1.82 13.85 10.55
N THR A 99 -1.77 14.96 11.26
CA THR A 99 -2.01 14.97 12.71
C THR A 99 -3.42 14.52 13.06
N HIS A 100 -4.42 14.96 12.31
CA HIS A 100 -5.79 14.53 12.50
C HIS A 100 -6.01 13.05 12.20
N ILE A 101 -5.43 12.54 11.10
CA ILE A 101 -5.44 11.12 10.74
C ILE A 101 -4.81 10.27 11.86
N ASN A 102 -3.62 10.63 12.34
CA ASN A 102 -2.92 9.89 13.40
C ASN A 102 -3.71 9.85 14.72
N ASN A 103 -4.54 10.85 14.98
CA ASN A 103 -5.47 10.89 16.11
C ASN A 103 -6.85 10.26 15.81
N GLN A 104 -7.02 9.67 14.63
CA GLN A 104 -8.26 9.06 14.14
C GLN A 104 -9.49 9.96 14.29
N LYS A 105 -9.35 11.26 13.98
CA LYS A 105 -10.50 12.16 13.96
C LYS A 105 -11.42 11.79 12.81
N GLU A 106 -12.70 11.54 13.13
CA GLU A 106 -13.72 11.17 12.14
C GLU A 106 -14.24 12.38 11.35
N ASN A 107 -14.30 13.54 11.99
CA ASN A 107 -14.78 14.78 11.38
C ASN A 107 -13.68 15.85 11.47
N ILE A 108 -13.20 16.29 10.33
CA ILE A 108 -12.11 17.26 10.23
C ILE A 108 -12.63 18.43 9.39
N THR A 109 -12.41 19.64 9.89
CA THR A 109 -12.70 20.88 9.17
C THR A 109 -11.47 21.78 9.25
N MET A 110 -10.97 22.21 8.10
CA MET A 110 -9.74 23.00 7.98
C MET A 110 -9.98 24.19 7.05
N THR A 111 -9.33 25.30 7.36
CA THR A 111 -9.34 26.50 6.50
C THR A 111 -8.15 26.45 5.55
N TYR A 112 -8.38 26.75 4.28
CA TYR A 112 -7.35 26.82 3.24
C TYR A 112 -7.38 28.18 2.51
N LYS A 113 -6.26 28.90 2.52
CA LYS A 113 -6.20 30.30 2.07
C LYS A 113 -5.67 30.47 0.64
N SER A 114 -5.96 29.54 -0.25
CA SER A 114 -5.59 29.65 -1.65
C SER A 114 -6.30 30.81 -2.35
N GLN A 115 -5.60 31.49 -3.25
CA GLN A 115 -6.17 32.52 -4.13
C GLN A 115 -6.69 31.93 -5.45
N ASN A 116 -6.59 30.62 -5.66
CA ASN A 116 -7.14 29.96 -6.84
C ASN A 116 -8.66 30.08 -6.86
N SER A 117 -9.21 30.63 -7.94
CA SER A 117 -10.66 30.81 -8.13
C SER A 117 -11.40 29.57 -8.60
N ASN A 118 -10.66 28.53 -9.04
CA ASN A 118 -11.24 27.26 -9.46
C ASN A 118 -11.37 26.31 -8.27
N ILE A 119 -12.57 26.22 -7.71
CA ILE A 119 -12.86 25.41 -6.53
C ILE A 119 -12.58 23.90 -6.75
N ASN A 120 -12.73 23.39 -7.97
CA ASN A 120 -12.43 22.00 -8.29
C ASN A 120 -10.93 21.72 -8.26
N GLU A 121 -10.10 22.65 -8.72
CA GLU A 121 -8.64 22.53 -8.61
C GLU A 121 -8.20 22.59 -7.15
N VAL A 122 -8.81 23.46 -6.34
CA VAL A 122 -8.58 23.52 -4.89
C VAL A 122 -8.93 22.18 -4.24
N LEU A 123 -10.12 21.63 -4.54
CA LEU A 123 -10.54 20.34 -4.00
C LEU A 123 -9.57 19.24 -4.39
N ASN A 124 -9.21 19.12 -5.65
CA ASN A 124 -8.29 18.08 -6.15
C ASN A 124 -6.90 18.18 -5.49
N ALA A 125 -6.40 19.40 -5.30
CA ALA A 125 -5.12 19.62 -4.62
C ALA A 125 -5.18 19.17 -3.15
N LEU A 126 -6.25 19.52 -2.43
CA LEU A 126 -6.42 19.14 -1.02
C LEU A 126 -6.65 17.65 -0.84
N VAL A 127 -7.42 17.01 -1.72
CA VAL A 127 -7.62 15.55 -1.73
C VAL A 127 -6.30 14.83 -1.96
N LYS A 128 -5.48 15.30 -2.90
CA LYS A 128 -4.16 14.71 -3.14
C LYS A 128 -3.24 14.78 -1.90
N GLU A 129 -3.26 15.89 -1.16
CA GLU A 129 -2.48 16.00 0.07
C GLU A 129 -3.08 15.18 1.23
N TYR A 130 -4.41 15.03 1.26
CA TYR A 130 -5.09 14.10 2.15
C TYR A 130 -4.67 12.66 1.89
N ASP A 131 -4.69 12.21 0.64
CA ASP A 131 -4.29 10.85 0.26
C ASP A 131 -2.85 10.56 0.67
N LYS A 132 -1.91 11.47 0.43
CA LYS A 132 -0.52 11.34 0.89
C LYS A 132 -0.41 11.24 2.41
N ALA A 133 -1.23 12.00 3.15
CA ALA A 133 -1.24 11.96 4.60
C ALA A 133 -1.74 10.61 5.11
N VAL A 134 -2.79 10.05 4.50
CA VAL A 134 -3.34 8.72 4.80
C VAL A 134 -2.31 7.64 4.47
N GLU A 135 -1.72 7.66 3.27
CA GLU A 135 -0.72 6.70 2.82
C GLU A 135 0.52 6.68 3.72
N SER A 136 0.85 7.81 4.37
CA SER A 136 1.99 7.88 5.30
C SER A 136 1.81 7.04 6.58
N ASN A 137 0.60 6.53 6.85
CA ASN A 137 0.29 5.64 7.96
C ASN A 137 -0.45 4.41 7.42
N GLU A 138 0.31 3.42 6.96
CA GLU A 138 -0.24 2.20 6.34
C GLU A 138 -1.31 1.52 7.19
N TYR A 139 -1.09 1.41 8.50
CA TYR A 139 -2.06 0.77 9.39
C TYR A 139 -3.41 1.48 9.37
N LEU A 140 -3.42 2.81 9.52
CA LEU A 140 -4.65 3.58 9.51
C LEU A 140 -5.26 3.66 8.11
N ASN A 141 -4.45 3.72 7.06
CA ASN A 141 -4.93 3.66 5.68
C ASN A 141 -5.81 2.42 5.44
N HIS A 142 -5.36 1.27 5.88
CA HIS A 142 -6.13 0.01 5.77
C HIS A 142 -7.31 -0.10 6.75
N ASN A 143 -7.35 0.75 7.78
CA ASN A 143 -8.48 0.85 8.71
C ASN A 143 -9.55 1.86 8.27
N ILE A 144 -9.30 2.69 7.26
CA ILE A 144 -10.33 3.57 6.69
C ILE A 144 -11.25 2.75 5.79
N SER A 145 -12.55 2.72 6.12
CA SER A 145 -13.57 2.04 5.32
C SER A 145 -14.26 2.96 4.34
N HIS A 146 -14.39 4.25 4.68
CA HIS A 146 -15.05 5.25 3.85
C HIS A 146 -14.55 6.65 4.16
N THR A 147 -14.47 7.48 3.12
CA THR A 147 -14.13 8.90 3.23
C THR A 147 -15.09 9.74 2.38
N GLN A 148 -15.59 10.84 2.94
CA GLN A 148 -16.34 11.86 2.24
C GLN A 148 -15.67 13.21 2.46
N TYR A 149 -15.43 13.96 1.41
CA TYR A 149 -14.83 15.29 1.50
C TYR A 149 -15.56 16.31 0.64
N SER A 150 -15.45 17.56 1.05
CA SER A 150 -15.97 18.70 0.31
C SER A 150 -15.12 19.94 0.56
N VAL A 151 -15.16 20.87 -0.39
CA VAL A 151 -14.60 22.21 -0.22
C VAL A 151 -15.69 23.24 -0.52
N ARG A 152 -15.71 24.30 0.26
CA ARG A 152 -16.64 25.44 0.10
C ARG A 152 -15.88 26.74 0.35
N GLY A 153 -16.35 27.83 -0.24
CA GLY A 153 -15.78 29.15 0.01
C GLY A 153 -15.43 29.90 -1.27
N ILE A 154 -14.61 30.92 -1.12
CA ILE A 154 -14.14 31.82 -2.17
C ILE A 154 -12.61 31.95 -2.06
N PRO A 155 -11.93 32.46 -3.11
CA PRO A 155 -10.49 32.72 -3.03
C PRO A 155 -10.06 33.42 -1.76
N GLY A 156 -9.02 32.92 -1.12
CA GLY A 156 -8.50 33.39 0.17
C GLY A 156 -9.21 32.83 1.40
N ASN A 157 -10.36 32.17 1.27
CA ASN A 157 -11.11 31.61 2.41
C ASN A 157 -11.93 30.38 2.05
N TYR A 158 -11.22 29.27 1.78
CA TYR A 158 -11.84 27.96 1.57
C TYR A 158 -11.96 27.19 2.87
N THR A 159 -13.02 26.42 3.01
CA THR A 159 -13.20 25.43 4.08
C THR A 159 -13.21 24.04 3.47
N PHE A 160 -12.24 23.22 3.82
CA PHE A 160 -12.19 21.80 3.52
C PHE A 160 -12.79 21.02 4.68
N THR A 161 -13.70 20.10 4.35
CA THR A 161 -14.31 19.21 5.34
C THR A 161 -14.13 17.77 4.87
N VAL A 162 -13.68 16.90 5.77
CA VAL A 162 -13.62 15.47 5.53
C VAL A 162 -14.27 14.71 6.67
N LYS A 163 -15.10 13.72 6.32
CA LYS A 163 -15.67 12.74 7.24
C LYS A 163 -15.05 11.38 6.92
N ILE A 164 -14.44 10.76 7.93
CA ILE A 164 -13.75 9.48 7.81
C ILE A 164 -14.49 8.45 8.67
N THR A 165 -14.72 7.27 8.11
CA THR A 165 -15.21 6.12 8.86
C THR A 165 -14.08 5.12 8.99
N TYR A 166 -13.66 4.85 10.22
CA TYR A 166 -12.64 3.86 10.52
C TYR A 166 -13.31 2.51 10.86
N ARG A 167 -12.65 1.41 10.52
CA ARG A 167 -13.06 0.05 10.94
C ARG A 167 -12.76 -0.20 12.41
N GLU A 168 -11.66 0.35 12.91
CA GLU A 168 -11.31 0.38 14.33
C GLU A 168 -11.51 1.77 14.91
N SER A 169 -12.12 1.87 16.09
CA SER A 169 -12.08 3.10 16.87
C SER A 169 -10.66 3.39 17.38
N LYS A 170 -10.41 4.62 17.80
CA LYS A 170 -9.12 5.01 18.42
C LYS A 170 -8.78 4.12 19.62
N GLY A 171 -9.77 3.79 20.46
CA GLY A 171 -9.57 2.91 21.61
C GLY A 171 -9.19 1.48 21.22
N GLN A 172 -9.77 0.94 20.14
CA GLN A 172 -9.40 -0.37 19.60
C GLN A 172 -7.98 -0.37 19.03
N THR A 173 -7.62 0.66 18.25
CA THR A 173 -6.24 0.80 17.76
C THR A 173 -5.23 0.91 18.91
N ASP A 174 -5.54 1.66 19.97
CA ASP A 174 -4.66 1.79 21.12
C ASP A 174 -4.54 0.46 21.89
N TYR A 175 -5.63 -0.30 21.99
CA TYR A 175 -5.63 -1.66 22.53
C TYR A 175 -4.70 -2.58 21.71
N VAL A 176 -4.82 -2.57 20.38
CA VAL A 176 -3.95 -3.36 19.50
C VAL A 176 -2.48 -3.03 19.74
N LYS A 177 -2.12 -1.75 19.81
CA LYS A 177 -0.73 -1.33 20.10
C LYS A 177 -0.23 -1.80 21.47
N ALA A 178 -1.08 -1.68 22.50
CA ALA A 178 -0.73 -2.15 23.84
C ALA A 178 -0.53 -3.66 23.89
N GLN A 179 -1.44 -4.42 23.25
CA GLN A 179 -1.32 -5.87 23.15
C GLN A 179 -0.10 -6.30 22.33
N ALA A 180 0.17 -5.64 21.21
CA ALA A 180 1.36 -5.93 20.40
C ALA A 180 2.64 -5.80 21.22
N LYS A 181 2.78 -4.73 21.99
CA LYS A 181 3.91 -4.55 22.92
C LYS A 181 4.00 -5.69 23.95
N SER A 182 2.89 -6.08 24.57
CA SER A 182 2.85 -7.17 25.54
C SER A 182 3.24 -8.51 24.90
N ILE A 183 2.71 -8.81 23.73
CA ILE A 183 2.98 -10.03 22.96
C ILE A 183 4.48 -10.09 22.61
N ILE A 184 5.01 -9.02 22.01
CA ILE A 184 6.43 -8.97 21.61
C ILE A 184 7.36 -9.19 22.80
N ASN A 185 7.07 -8.57 23.93
CA ASN A 185 7.84 -8.79 25.17
C ASN A 185 7.77 -10.26 25.66
N SER A 186 6.71 -10.99 25.36
CA SER A 186 6.54 -12.37 25.76
C SER A 186 7.21 -13.37 24.83
N ILE A 187 7.19 -13.12 23.51
CA ILE A 187 7.68 -14.08 22.49
C ILE A 187 9.11 -13.81 22.04
N ILE A 188 9.59 -12.57 22.06
CA ILE A 188 10.96 -12.23 21.68
C ILE A 188 11.88 -12.37 22.88
N LYS A 189 12.96 -13.13 22.71
CA LYS A 189 14.01 -13.34 23.72
C LYS A 189 15.23 -12.47 23.42
N ALA A 190 15.98 -12.15 24.45
CA ALA A 190 17.23 -11.43 24.30
C ALA A 190 18.18 -12.20 23.35
N GLY A 191 18.79 -11.47 22.43
CA GLY A 191 19.71 -12.03 21.44
C GLY A 191 19.06 -12.60 20.18
N MET A 192 17.73 -12.61 20.05
CA MET A 192 17.06 -12.96 18.79
C MET A 192 17.41 -11.95 17.70
N ASP A 193 17.81 -12.44 16.54
CA ASP A 193 17.98 -11.65 15.32
C ASP A 193 16.67 -11.47 14.55
N GLU A 194 16.73 -10.81 13.37
CA GLU A 194 15.55 -10.56 12.55
C GLU A 194 14.91 -11.84 12.03
N HIS A 195 15.68 -12.87 11.69
CA HIS A 195 15.17 -14.16 11.22
C HIS A 195 14.32 -14.85 12.30
N GLU A 196 14.84 -14.91 13.52
CA GLU A 196 14.15 -15.51 14.65
C GLU A 196 12.91 -14.72 15.07
N LYS A 197 13.02 -13.35 15.08
CA LYS A 197 11.90 -12.46 15.40
C LYS A 197 10.75 -12.64 14.42
N VAL A 198 11.02 -12.64 13.11
CA VAL A 198 9.98 -12.83 12.09
C VAL A 198 9.31 -14.18 12.25
N LYS A 199 10.10 -15.24 12.53
CA LYS A 199 9.55 -16.58 12.75
C LYS A 199 8.60 -16.65 13.94
N VAL A 200 9.00 -16.16 15.10
CA VAL A 200 8.14 -16.25 16.30
C VAL A 200 6.89 -15.39 16.18
N ILE A 201 6.95 -14.28 15.43
CA ILE A 201 5.79 -13.43 15.13
C ILE A 201 4.83 -14.15 14.18
N HIS A 202 5.33 -14.71 13.07
CA HIS A 202 4.56 -15.54 12.16
C HIS A 202 3.83 -16.65 12.90
N ASP A 203 4.58 -17.45 13.66
CA ASP A 203 4.05 -18.59 14.44
C ASP A 203 2.99 -18.14 15.46
N TYR A 204 3.19 -16.96 16.05
CA TYR A 204 2.21 -16.41 16.99
C TYR A 204 0.90 -16.12 16.27
N VAL A 205 0.93 -15.39 15.15
CA VAL A 205 -0.29 -15.00 14.41
C VAL A 205 -1.03 -16.25 13.94
N VAL A 206 -0.35 -17.18 13.26
CA VAL A 206 -0.96 -18.41 12.71
C VAL A 206 -1.54 -19.31 13.81
N LYS A 207 -0.96 -19.32 15.02
CA LYS A 207 -1.47 -20.13 16.14
C LYS A 207 -2.61 -19.50 16.91
N HIS A 208 -2.80 -18.18 16.83
CA HIS A 208 -3.72 -17.46 17.70
C HIS A 208 -4.90 -16.86 16.98
N VAL A 209 -4.88 -16.81 15.66
CA VAL A 209 -5.98 -16.29 14.83
C VAL A 209 -6.51 -17.44 13.99
N SER A 210 -7.81 -17.54 13.83
CA SER A 210 -8.46 -18.46 12.87
C SER A 210 -9.13 -17.68 11.75
N TYR A 211 -9.20 -18.26 10.55
CA TYR A 211 -9.77 -17.55 9.40
C TYR A 211 -11.29 -17.38 9.54
N ASP A 212 -11.77 -16.13 9.43
CA ASP A 212 -13.19 -15.80 9.49
C ASP A 212 -13.90 -16.11 8.18
N THR A 213 -14.57 -17.26 8.12
CA THR A 213 -15.35 -17.68 6.95
C THR A 213 -16.68 -16.92 6.79
N SER A 214 -17.08 -16.10 7.79
CA SER A 214 -18.24 -15.21 7.68
C SER A 214 -17.91 -13.89 6.97
N PHE A 215 -16.64 -13.60 6.76
CA PHE A 215 -16.14 -12.37 6.11
C PHE A 215 -16.61 -11.08 6.81
N GLN A 216 -16.61 -11.05 8.14
CA GLN A 216 -17.01 -9.88 8.93
C GLN A 216 -15.84 -9.23 9.67
N ALA A 217 -14.80 -9.98 10.03
CA ALA A 217 -13.69 -9.54 10.88
C ALA A 217 -12.49 -9.06 10.02
N TYR A 218 -12.35 -7.73 9.88
CA TYR A 218 -11.33 -7.12 8.99
C TYR A 218 -10.16 -6.47 9.73
N THR A 219 -10.18 -6.42 11.04
CA THR A 219 -9.28 -5.59 11.84
C THR A 219 -8.30 -6.39 12.66
N ALA A 220 -7.16 -5.77 13.03
CA ALA A 220 -6.24 -6.37 13.99
C ALA A 220 -6.86 -6.49 15.39
N TYR A 221 -7.79 -5.61 15.74
CA TYR A 221 -8.54 -5.71 16.99
C TYR A 221 -9.36 -7.00 17.05
N GLU A 222 -10.10 -7.33 16.00
CA GLU A 222 -10.85 -8.58 15.91
C GLU A 222 -9.94 -9.80 15.93
N ALA A 223 -8.83 -9.76 15.19
CA ALA A 223 -7.81 -10.81 15.21
C ALA A 223 -7.26 -11.08 16.63
N LEU A 224 -7.09 -10.05 17.46
CA LEU A 224 -6.63 -10.19 18.84
C LEU A 224 -7.74 -10.53 19.82
N ALA A 225 -8.86 -9.78 19.79
CA ALA A 225 -9.92 -9.90 20.77
C ALA A 225 -10.80 -11.13 20.55
N ASN A 226 -11.12 -11.42 19.29
CA ASN A 226 -12.00 -12.53 18.89
C ASN A 226 -11.22 -13.75 18.40
N ARG A 227 -9.90 -13.61 18.19
CA ARG A 227 -9.03 -14.64 17.60
C ARG A 227 -9.53 -15.11 16.23
N SER A 228 -10.15 -14.22 15.48
CA SER A 228 -10.69 -14.53 14.16
C SER A 228 -10.62 -13.31 13.27
N ALA A 229 -10.18 -13.48 12.03
CA ALA A 229 -10.11 -12.40 11.05
C ALA A 229 -10.05 -12.95 9.62
N VAL A 230 -10.38 -12.09 8.63
CA VAL A 230 -10.01 -12.31 7.22
C VAL A 230 -8.57 -11.83 6.97
N CYS A 231 -8.07 -12.02 5.76
CA CYS A 231 -6.69 -11.70 5.37
C CYS A 231 -6.24 -10.28 5.79
N GLN A 232 -7.11 -9.27 5.71
CA GLN A 232 -6.77 -7.91 6.13
C GLN A 232 -6.47 -7.84 7.63
N GLY A 233 -7.24 -8.52 8.49
CA GLY A 233 -6.98 -8.54 9.94
C GLY A 233 -5.68 -9.27 10.29
N TYR A 234 -5.38 -10.38 9.60
CA TYR A 234 -4.08 -11.06 9.69
C TYR A 234 -2.92 -10.14 9.32
N ALA A 235 -3.01 -9.49 8.16
CA ALA A 235 -1.96 -8.60 7.67
C ALA A 235 -1.74 -7.39 8.59
N LEU A 236 -2.82 -6.79 9.12
CA LEU A 236 -2.76 -5.68 10.06
C LEU A 236 -2.13 -6.10 11.41
N LEU A 237 -2.51 -7.26 11.96
CA LEU A 237 -1.92 -7.76 13.20
C LEU A 237 -0.44 -8.09 13.00
N THR A 238 -0.10 -8.80 11.92
CA THR A 238 1.29 -9.14 11.57
C THR A 238 2.13 -7.86 11.42
N TYR A 239 1.61 -6.86 10.69
CA TYR A 239 2.26 -5.55 10.54
C TYR A 239 2.54 -4.90 11.90
N GLN A 240 1.55 -4.86 12.80
CA GLN A 240 1.70 -4.20 14.08
C GLN A 240 2.71 -4.90 14.99
N LEU A 241 2.73 -6.24 14.99
CA LEU A 241 3.71 -7.02 15.73
C LEU A 241 5.14 -6.84 15.19
N LEU A 242 5.30 -6.87 13.87
CA LEU A 242 6.60 -6.65 13.22
C LEU A 242 7.14 -5.25 13.49
N LYS A 243 6.28 -4.21 13.40
CA LYS A 243 6.67 -2.82 13.73
C LYS A 243 7.11 -2.69 15.18
N GLU A 244 6.39 -3.30 16.13
CA GLU A 244 6.74 -3.29 17.56
C GLU A 244 8.07 -4.03 17.82
N ALA A 245 8.37 -5.07 17.05
CA ALA A 245 9.64 -5.80 17.11
C ALA A 245 10.82 -5.07 16.44
N GLY A 246 10.58 -3.90 15.82
CA GLY A 246 11.59 -3.14 15.09
C GLY A 246 11.90 -3.69 13.70
N ILE A 247 11.04 -4.52 13.12
CA ILE A 247 11.18 -5.08 11.77
C ILE A 247 10.51 -4.14 10.76
N GLU A 248 11.23 -3.75 9.73
CA GLU A 248 10.68 -2.95 8.62
C GLU A 248 9.72 -3.82 7.81
N THR A 249 8.50 -3.34 7.61
CA THR A 249 7.42 -4.11 7.00
C THR A 249 6.42 -3.21 6.31
N HIS A 250 5.75 -3.76 5.28
CA HIS A 250 4.65 -3.15 4.54
C HIS A 250 3.41 -4.06 4.53
N ILE A 251 2.24 -3.47 4.34
CA ILE A 251 0.99 -4.18 4.03
C ILE A 251 0.84 -4.17 2.51
N VAL A 252 0.82 -5.34 1.91
CA VAL A 252 0.62 -5.51 0.47
C VAL A 252 -0.83 -5.86 0.20
N THR A 253 -1.44 -5.19 -0.76
CA THR A 253 -2.78 -5.53 -1.26
C THR A 253 -2.73 -5.92 -2.72
N GLY A 254 -3.59 -6.88 -3.08
CA GLY A 254 -3.65 -7.40 -4.43
C GLY A 254 -4.66 -8.53 -4.55
N THR A 255 -4.28 -9.62 -5.22
CA THR A 255 -5.09 -10.85 -5.27
C THR A 255 -4.27 -12.05 -4.83
N GLY A 256 -4.93 -13.00 -4.13
CA GLY A 256 -4.41 -14.33 -3.83
C GLY A 256 -5.39 -15.37 -4.39
N ASN A 257 -4.92 -16.34 -5.19
CA ASN A 257 -5.78 -17.27 -5.91
C ASN A 257 -6.92 -16.58 -6.69
N GLY A 258 -6.66 -15.39 -7.26
CA GLY A 258 -7.62 -14.62 -8.04
C GLY A 258 -8.68 -13.86 -7.21
N GLN A 259 -8.64 -13.91 -5.88
CA GLN A 259 -9.54 -13.17 -4.98
C GLN A 259 -8.82 -11.99 -4.33
N PRO A 260 -9.51 -10.87 -4.00
CA PRO A 260 -8.92 -9.77 -3.24
C PRO A 260 -8.22 -10.28 -1.99
N HIS A 261 -6.99 -9.85 -1.76
CA HIS A 261 -6.14 -10.37 -0.70
C HIS A 261 -5.19 -9.31 -0.14
N ALA A 262 -4.80 -9.49 1.13
CA ALA A 262 -3.81 -8.67 1.81
C ALA A 262 -2.83 -9.55 2.58
N TRP A 263 -1.53 -9.18 2.52
CA TRP A 263 -0.42 -9.86 3.21
C TRP A 263 0.66 -8.86 3.55
N ASN A 264 1.85 -9.31 3.95
CA ASN A 264 2.95 -8.43 4.31
C ASN A 264 4.18 -8.61 3.41
N GLN A 265 4.96 -7.54 3.25
CA GLN A 265 6.39 -7.64 2.99
C GLN A 265 7.17 -7.37 4.27
N VAL A 266 8.25 -8.10 4.49
CA VAL A 266 9.15 -7.93 5.64
C VAL A 266 10.59 -7.78 5.17
N LYS A 267 11.36 -6.96 5.86
CA LYS A 267 12.79 -6.78 5.56
C LYS A 267 13.62 -7.51 6.60
N ILE A 268 14.47 -8.40 6.15
CA ILE A 268 15.39 -9.18 6.99
C ILE A 268 16.80 -8.96 6.45
N GLU A 269 17.68 -8.40 7.26
CA GLU A 269 19.07 -8.06 6.90
C GLU A 269 19.18 -7.31 5.55
N GLY A 270 18.32 -6.30 5.40
CA GLY A 270 18.30 -5.44 4.22
C GLY A 270 17.62 -6.02 2.98
N LYS A 271 17.13 -7.27 3.02
CA LYS A 271 16.45 -7.95 1.91
C LYS A 271 14.96 -8.07 2.18
N TRP A 272 14.14 -7.81 1.16
CA TRP A 272 12.70 -7.91 1.26
C TRP A 272 12.22 -9.33 0.93
N TYR A 273 11.14 -9.74 1.62
CA TYR A 273 10.45 -11.02 1.44
C TYR A 273 8.95 -10.83 1.63
N HIS A 274 8.15 -11.67 0.99
CA HIS A 274 6.72 -11.74 1.24
C HIS A 274 6.41 -12.71 2.36
N LEU A 275 5.51 -12.31 3.26
CA LEU A 275 5.05 -13.09 4.40
C LEU A 275 3.53 -13.09 4.41
N ASP A 276 2.90 -14.23 4.18
CA ASP A 276 1.44 -14.37 4.19
C ASP A 276 0.98 -15.31 5.29
N THR A 277 0.72 -14.74 6.44
CA THR A 277 0.23 -15.47 7.62
C THR A 277 -1.18 -16.05 7.43
N THR A 278 -1.99 -15.49 6.52
CA THR A 278 -3.32 -16.02 6.19
C THR A 278 -3.21 -17.34 5.44
N PHE A 279 -2.37 -17.40 4.40
CA PHE A 279 -2.21 -18.61 3.59
C PHE A 279 -1.39 -19.69 4.30
N ASP A 280 -0.65 -19.31 5.33
CA ASP A 280 0.06 -20.25 6.21
C ASP A 280 -0.81 -20.75 7.38
N ASP A 281 -2.03 -20.20 7.55
CA ASP A 281 -3.03 -20.70 8.48
C ASP A 281 -3.99 -21.67 7.77
N PRO A 282 -3.92 -22.97 8.08
CA PRO A 282 -4.68 -23.98 7.34
C PRO A 282 -6.16 -23.98 7.69
N ILE A 283 -7.01 -24.02 6.66
CA ILE A 283 -8.45 -24.19 6.78
C ILE A 283 -8.83 -25.67 6.53
N PRO A 284 -9.61 -26.32 7.43
CA PRO A 284 -10.07 -25.83 8.72
C PRO A 284 -8.92 -25.61 9.71
N ASP A 285 -9.11 -24.61 10.60
CA ASP A 285 -8.15 -24.35 11.66
C ASP A 285 -7.90 -25.59 12.51
N VAL A 286 -6.63 -25.85 12.80
CA VAL A 286 -6.18 -26.97 13.66
C VAL A 286 -5.23 -26.39 14.71
N GLN A 287 -5.67 -26.39 15.95
CA GLN A 287 -4.95 -25.79 17.04
C GLN A 287 -3.47 -26.20 17.07
N GLY A 288 -2.59 -25.22 17.02
CA GLY A 288 -1.13 -25.38 17.07
C GLY A 288 -0.48 -25.79 15.75
N ARG A 289 -1.23 -26.03 14.68
CA ARG A 289 -0.68 -26.28 13.35
C ARG A 289 -0.23 -24.97 12.72
N VAL A 290 0.99 -24.95 12.19
CA VAL A 290 1.58 -23.83 11.45
C VAL A 290 2.14 -24.38 10.16
N THR A 291 1.84 -23.76 9.03
CA THR A 291 2.54 -24.03 7.77
C THR A 291 3.47 -22.88 7.41
N TYR A 292 4.35 -23.09 6.46
CA TYR A 292 5.37 -22.13 6.06
C TYR A 292 5.47 -22.03 4.53
N SER A 293 4.39 -22.38 3.83
CA SER A 293 4.35 -22.38 2.36
C SER A 293 4.38 -20.97 1.76
N TYR A 294 4.06 -19.96 2.58
CA TYR A 294 4.05 -18.54 2.22
C TYR A 294 4.93 -17.70 3.15
N TYR A 295 5.91 -18.35 3.79
CA TYR A 295 6.83 -17.71 4.71
C TYR A 295 8.08 -17.21 3.99
N ASN A 296 8.32 -15.90 4.00
CA ASN A 296 9.52 -15.25 3.45
C ASN A 296 9.82 -15.59 1.98
N LEU A 297 8.82 -15.49 1.12
CA LEU A 297 8.94 -15.78 -0.31
C LEU A 297 9.52 -14.61 -1.11
N SER A 298 10.24 -14.95 -2.19
CA SER A 298 10.59 -13.97 -3.22
C SER A 298 9.38 -13.59 -4.08
N ASP A 299 9.51 -12.49 -4.87
CA ASP A 299 8.51 -12.07 -5.87
C ASP A 299 8.17 -13.19 -6.85
N GLU A 300 9.17 -13.95 -7.28
CA GLU A 300 8.98 -15.07 -8.21
C GLU A 300 8.17 -16.20 -7.56
N GLN A 301 8.50 -16.54 -6.31
CA GLN A 301 7.85 -17.63 -5.59
C GLN A 301 6.38 -17.32 -5.27
N ILE A 302 6.06 -16.11 -4.79
CA ILE A 302 4.69 -15.75 -4.41
C ILE A 302 3.81 -15.46 -5.63
N ALA A 303 4.39 -14.99 -6.74
CA ALA A 303 3.65 -14.67 -7.98
C ALA A 303 2.96 -15.87 -8.64
N ARG A 304 3.25 -17.10 -8.19
CA ARG A 304 2.55 -18.31 -8.66
C ARG A 304 1.03 -18.25 -8.47
N ASN A 305 0.57 -17.51 -7.45
CA ASN A 305 -0.85 -17.35 -7.18
C ASN A 305 -1.22 -15.98 -6.55
N HIS A 306 -0.27 -15.07 -6.38
CA HIS A 306 -0.49 -13.70 -5.93
C HIS A 306 -0.16 -12.69 -7.03
N GLN A 307 -0.93 -11.59 -7.06
CA GLN A 307 -0.69 -10.46 -7.94
C GLN A 307 -0.83 -9.16 -7.16
N TRP A 308 0.10 -8.21 -7.37
CA TRP A 308 0.10 -6.90 -6.72
C TRP A 308 0.75 -5.84 -7.62
N ASP A 309 0.61 -4.58 -7.29
CA ASP A 309 1.33 -3.50 -7.96
C ASP A 309 2.78 -3.47 -7.49
N ARG A 310 3.67 -4.09 -8.27
CA ARG A 310 5.10 -4.21 -7.97
C ARG A 310 5.82 -2.86 -7.88
N ASN A 311 5.27 -1.80 -8.51
CA ASN A 311 5.89 -0.47 -8.49
C ASN A 311 5.77 0.22 -7.12
N LYS A 312 4.87 -0.26 -6.27
CA LYS A 312 4.64 0.29 -4.92
C LYS A 312 5.58 -0.26 -3.86
N PHE A 313 6.31 -1.33 -4.16
CA PHE A 313 7.09 -2.06 -3.17
C PHE A 313 8.51 -2.30 -3.66
N ALA A 314 9.43 -2.43 -2.72
CA ALA A 314 10.80 -2.86 -3.04
C ALA A 314 10.80 -4.33 -3.52
N PRO A 315 11.61 -4.68 -4.53
CA PRO A 315 11.62 -6.03 -5.08
C PRO A 315 12.19 -7.05 -4.09
N ALA A 316 11.49 -8.16 -3.89
CA ALA A 316 11.90 -9.31 -3.10
C ALA A 316 12.57 -10.36 -4.01
N THR A 317 13.84 -10.15 -4.33
CA THR A 317 14.56 -10.95 -5.35
C THR A 317 15.31 -12.16 -4.80
N THR A 318 15.36 -12.32 -3.48
CA THR A 318 16.18 -13.33 -2.81
C THR A 318 15.36 -14.54 -2.41
N ASN A 319 15.84 -15.75 -2.72
CA ASN A 319 15.28 -16.98 -2.18
C ASN A 319 15.75 -17.15 -0.73
N TYR A 320 14.81 -17.18 0.21
CA TYR A 320 15.09 -17.20 1.64
C TYR A 320 15.79 -18.49 2.12
N ALA A 321 15.39 -19.65 1.59
CA ALA A 321 16.02 -20.92 1.93
C ALA A 321 17.51 -20.94 1.54
N ASN A 322 17.84 -20.37 0.39
CA ASN A 322 19.25 -20.23 -0.04
C ASN A 322 20.04 -19.30 0.88
N GLU A 323 19.44 -18.22 1.39
CA GLU A 323 20.11 -17.33 2.34
C GLU A 323 20.39 -18.02 3.68
N LEU A 324 19.42 -18.77 4.21
CA LEU A 324 19.66 -19.57 5.43
C LEU A 324 20.75 -20.61 5.22
N ALA A 325 20.76 -21.31 4.07
CA ALA A 325 21.78 -22.29 3.75
C ALA A 325 23.19 -21.69 3.75
N LYS A 326 23.37 -20.50 3.15
CA LYS A 326 24.64 -19.75 3.18
C LYS A 326 25.07 -19.41 4.60
N LYS A 327 24.15 -18.96 5.45
CA LYS A 327 24.42 -18.62 6.86
C LYS A 327 24.82 -19.83 7.68
N ILE A 328 24.18 -20.97 7.46
CA ILE A 328 24.51 -22.24 8.11
C ILE A 328 25.93 -22.67 7.69
N GLN A 329 26.25 -22.62 6.39
CA GLN A 329 27.55 -23.00 5.84
C GLN A 329 28.68 -22.07 6.29
N SER A 330 28.42 -20.79 6.49
CA SER A 330 29.42 -19.81 6.94
C SER A 330 29.86 -19.97 8.39
N GLY A 331 29.25 -20.91 9.14
CA GLY A 331 29.57 -21.15 10.54
C GLY A 331 29.12 -20.04 11.49
N SER A 332 28.00 -19.38 11.15
CA SER A 332 27.37 -18.36 12.01
C SER A 332 27.18 -18.91 13.43
N SER A 333 27.35 -18.06 14.44
CA SER A 333 27.03 -18.41 15.85
C SER A 333 25.53 -18.77 16.03
N LYS A 334 24.67 -18.41 15.06
CA LYS A 334 23.24 -18.73 14.98
C LYS A 334 22.91 -19.91 14.05
N SER A 335 23.91 -20.72 13.67
CA SER A 335 23.72 -21.83 12.74
C SER A 335 22.64 -22.82 13.19
N LEU A 336 22.53 -23.11 14.50
CA LEU A 336 21.51 -24.02 15.03
C LEU A 336 20.11 -23.44 14.86
N GLU A 337 19.93 -22.16 15.18
CA GLU A 337 18.66 -21.44 15.02
C GLU A 337 18.24 -21.40 13.55
N TYR A 338 19.17 -21.12 12.63
CA TYR A 338 18.90 -21.13 11.19
C TYR A 338 18.57 -22.51 10.65
N GLN A 339 19.18 -23.59 11.19
CA GLN A 339 18.82 -24.97 10.85
C GLN A 339 17.39 -25.29 11.30
N GLU A 340 16.97 -24.86 12.49
CA GLU A 340 15.58 -25.05 12.94
C GLU A 340 14.57 -24.30 12.04
N ILE A 341 14.88 -23.07 11.63
CA ILE A 341 14.05 -22.34 10.66
C ILE A 341 14.04 -23.08 9.31
N SER A 342 15.19 -23.52 8.83
CA SER A 342 15.34 -24.21 7.54
C SER A 342 14.58 -25.53 7.46
N LYS A 343 14.44 -26.26 8.59
CA LYS A 343 13.68 -27.52 8.65
C LYS A 343 12.20 -27.37 8.33
N VAL A 344 11.60 -26.22 8.62
CA VAL A 344 10.17 -25.98 8.44
C VAL A 344 9.84 -25.35 7.08
N ILE A 345 10.84 -24.72 6.43
CA ILE A 345 10.68 -24.09 5.12
C ILE A 345 10.93 -25.13 4.02
N LYS A 346 9.98 -25.31 3.11
CA LYS A 346 10.03 -26.31 2.03
C LYS A 346 10.05 -25.68 0.63
N HIS A 347 10.68 -24.51 0.43
CA HIS A 347 10.66 -23.82 -0.85
C HIS A 347 11.92 -24.01 -1.68
#